data_2edd3bc34f8f2cf7d100a5aec0083fd3
#
_entry.id   2edd3bc34f8f2cf7d100a5aec0083fd3
#
_cell.length_a   1.000
_cell.length_b   1.000
_cell.length_c   1.000
_cell.angle_alpha   90.00
_cell.angle_beta   90.00
_cell.angle_gamma   90.00
#
_symmetry.space_group_name_H-M   'P 1'
#
loop_
_entity.id
_entity.type
_entity.pdbx_description
1 polymer ?
#
loop_
_entity_poly.entity_id
_entity_poly.type
_entity_poly.pdbx_seq_one_letter_code
_entity_poly.pdbx_strand_id
1 'polypeptide(L)'
;MAEYEKERLLNEILPNVASQLRMPLGNMHVAMQRMMPKDPADAAAERNMAIMAQSYYRAMRLVSNLSAAPMLLQTEPFLTANVEMVEWLEGLVRQAQPLAEEAGITVEFTSPLSRHSVAIHKEHMERLVWNLLSNALKFTPKGGRITVSLRLSGKQILLEVADTGCGISKELQETVFDRYLHPERMDPLPHGLGLGLPLCRRIAEGHGGQILLQSREGKGTTVTVSLPDKKHQTLVLRDPASFHYAGGFQPVLMELSDALPYGAFRPRHIDD
;
A
#
# COMPACT_ATOMS: atom_id res chain seq x y z
N MET A 1 30.64 -8.52 -6.80
CA MET A 1 30.56 -8.10 -5.38
C MET A 1 29.28 -7.33 -5.11
N ALA A 2 28.98 -6.24 -5.83
CA ALA A 2 27.76 -5.44 -5.58
C ALA A 2 26.43 -6.22 -5.70
N GLU A 3 26.32 -7.14 -6.67
CA GLU A 3 25.10 -7.97 -6.84
C GLU A 3 24.91 -8.94 -5.65
N TYR A 4 25.97 -9.60 -5.20
CA TYR A 4 25.95 -10.48 -4.03
C TYR A 4 25.60 -9.72 -2.73
N GLU A 5 26.13 -8.53 -2.55
CA GLU A 5 25.81 -7.69 -1.38
C GLU A 5 24.35 -7.24 -1.38
N LYS A 6 23.83 -6.88 -2.56
CA LYS A 6 22.41 -6.54 -2.76
C LYS A 6 21.52 -7.74 -2.45
N GLU A 7 21.85 -8.91 -2.98
CA GLU A 7 21.10 -10.14 -2.75
C GLU A 7 21.06 -10.52 -1.27
N ARG A 8 22.20 -10.46 -0.59
CA ARG A 8 22.31 -10.70 0.84
C ARG A 8 21.51 -9.69 1.66
N LEU A 9 21.56 -8.40 1.30
CA LEU A 9 20.78 -7.36 1.97
C LEU A 9 19.28 -7.66 1.88
N LEU A 10 18.78 -7.95 0.69
CA LEU A 10 17.35 -8.14 0.44
C LEU A 10 16.82 -9.48 0.98
N ASN A 11 17.58 -10.58 0.88
CA ASN A 11 17.13 -11.90 1.28
C ASN A 11 17.37 -12.23 2.75
N GLU A 12 18.42 -11.69 3.36
CA GLU A 12 18.82 -12.09 4.72
C GLU A 12 18.66 -10.94 5.72
N ILE A 13 19.29 -9.79 5.45
CA ILE A 13 19.41 -8.73 6.45
C ILE A 13 18.05 -8.08 6.71
N LEU A 14 17.37 -7.59 5.68
CA LEU A 14 16.11 -6.86 5.84
C LEU A 14 15.00 -7.71 6.45
N PRO A 15 14.77 -8.98 6.03
CA PRO A 15 13.77 -9.84 6.67
C PRO A 15 14.09 -10.17 8.12
N ASN A 16 15.37 -10.36 8.46
CA ASN A 16 15.79 -10.62 9.84
C ASN A 16 15.54 -9.40 10.75
N VAL A 17 15.90 -8.21 10.29
CA VAL A 17 15.60 -6.95 11.01
C VAL A 17 14.10 -6.78 11.19
N ALA A 18 13.31 -7.01 10.15
CA ALA A 18 11.85 -6.95 10.21
C ALA A 18 11.27 -7.95 11.23
N SER A 19 11.78 -9.18 11.25
CA SER A 19 11.37 -10.21 12.21
C SER A 19 11.65 -9.81 13.65
N GLN A 20 12.86 -9.25 13.93
CA GLN A 20 13.24 -8.80 15.28
C GLN A 20 12.43 -7.59 15.76
N LEU A 21 11.95 -6.73 14.85
CA LEU A 21 11.14 -5.56 15.20
C LEU A 21 9.67 -5.90 15.48
N ARG A 22 9.13 -6.99 14.96
CA ARG A 22 7.72 -7.37 15.16
C ARG A 22 7.34 -7.56 16.61
N MET A 23 8.17 -8.26 17.39
CA MET A 23 7.86 -8.57 18.78
C MET A 23 7.85 -7.32 19.69
N PRO A 24 8.87 -6.44 19.69
CA PRO A 24 8.82 -5.22 20.49
C PRO A 24 7.68 -4.28 20.08
N LEU A 25 7.37 -4.18 18.77
CA LEU A 25 6.23 -3.41 18.31
C LEU A 25 4.91 -4.01 18.80
N GLY A 26 4.75 -5.34 18.76
CA GLY A 26 3.57 -6.01 19.31
C GLY A 26 3.38 -5.71 20.80
N ASN A 27 4.48 -5.73 21.60
CA ASN A 27 4.44 -5.37 23.01
C ASN A 27 4.03 -3.91 23.23
N MET A 28 4.50 -2.99 22.38
CA MET A 28 4.09 -1.58 22.41
C MET A 28 2.58 -1.43 22.13
N HIS A 29 2.05 -2.16 21.15
CA HIS A 29 0.62 -2.15 20.85
C HIS A 29 -0.23 -2.58 22.04
N VAL A 30 0.12 -3.70 22.68
CA VAL A 30 -0.59 -4.19 23.88
C VAL A 30 -0.51 -3.18 25.03
N ALA A 31 0.65 -2.52 25.22
CA ALA A 31 0.79 -1.48 26.23
C ALA A 31 -0.10 -0.26 25.93
N MET A 32 -0.13 0.17 24.67
CA MET A 32 -0.99 1.28 24.23
C MET A 32 -2.48 0.98 24.46
N GLN A 33 -2.96 -0.22 24.12
CA GLN A 33 -4.36 -0.60 24.39
C GLN A 33 -4.71 -0.53 25.89
N ARG A 34 -3.78 -0.89 26.77
CA ARG A 34 -3.99 -0.81 28.24
C ARG A 34 -3.97 0.62 28.77
N MET A 35 -3.36 1.56 28.05
CA MET A 35 -3.26 2.98 28.40
C MET A 35 -4.40 3.83 27.80
N MET A 36 -5.38 3.21 27.13
CA MET A 36 -6.51 3.95 26.57
C MET A 36 -7.18 4.81 27.63
N PRO A 37 -7.48 6.10 27.31
CA PRO A 37 -8.14 7.00 28.24
C PRO A 37 -9.48 6.41 28.68
N LYS A 38 -9.70 6.34 29.99
CA LYS A 38 -10.98 5.90 30.56
C LYS A 38 -12.03 7.01 30.55
N ASP A 39 -11.60 8.26 30.46
CA ASP A 39 -12.45 9.43 30.37
C ASP A 39 -12.44 9.95 28.93
N PRO A 40 -13.58 9.86 28.20
CA PRO A 40 -13.71 10.42 26.85
C PRO A 40 -13.53 11.96 26.79
N ALA A 41 -13.58 12.66 27.92
CA ALA A 41 -13.41 14.08 27.98
C ALA A 41 -11.93 14.55 28.00
N ASP A 42 -10.97 13.62 28.19
CA ASP A 42 -9.54 13.94 28.17
C ASP A 42 -9.00 14.02 26.73
N ALA A 43 -9.28 15.12 26.08
CA ALA A 43 -8.83 15.39 24.70
C ALA A 43 -7.31 15.39 24.54
N ALA A 44 -6.54 15.67 25.60
CA ALA A 44 -5.08 15.64 25.55
C ALA A 44 -4.57 14.21 25.54
N ALA A 45 -5.12 13.34 26.38
CA ALA A 45 -4.81 11.92 26.42
C ALA A 45 -5.22 11.24 25.11
N GLU A 46 -6.43 11.52 24.57
CA GLU A 46 -6.89 11.00 23.28
C GLU A 46 -5.93 11.38 22.13
N ARG A 47 -5.51 12.65 22.08
CA ARG A 47 -4.57 13.13 21.06
C ARG A 47 -3.21 12.41 21.16
N ASN A 48 -2.66 12.28 22.37
CA ASN A 48 -1.39 11.60 22.58
C ASN A 48 -1.46 10.14 22.17
N MET A 49 -2.56 9.46 22.49
CA MET A 49 -2.81 8.09 22.09
C MET A 49 -2.90 7.94 20.57
N ALA A 50 -3.59 8.84 19.89
CA ALA A 50 -3.68 8.83 18.43
C ALA A 50 -2.30 9.03 17.76
N ILE A 51 -1.44 9.89 18.30
CA ILE A 51 -0.07 10.09 17.81
C ILE A 51 0.78 8.82 18.03
N MET A 52 0.64 8.17 19.19
CA MET A 52 1.33 6.90 19.48
C MET A 52 0.87 5.79 18.54
N ALA A 53 -0.45 5.66 18.33
CA ALA A 53 -1.03 4.69 17.42
C ALA A 53 -0.54 4.93 15.97
N GLN A 54 -0.55 6.17 15.48
CA GLN A 54 0.00 6.50 14.18
C GLN A 54 1.46 6.08 14.04
N SER A 55 2.28 6.37 15.05
CA SER A 55 3.71 6.02 15.04
C SER A 55 3.92 4.50 15.03
N TYR A 56 3.12 3.77 15.79
CA TYR A 56 3.10 2.32 15.79
C TYR A 56 2.74 1.73 14.41
N TYR A 57 1.65 2.19 13.80
CA TYR A 57 1.21 1.72 12.48
C TYR A 57 2.23 2.04 11.39
N ARG A 58 2.88 3.21 11.43
CA ARG A 58 4.00 3.55 10.53
C ARG A 58 5.18 2.60 10.69
N ALA A 59 5.57 2.28 11.93
CA ALA A 59 6.64 1.33 12.20
C ALA A 59 6.28 -0.08 11.68
N MET A 60 5.04 -0.54 11.90
CA MET A 60 4.55 -1.81 11.37
C MET A 60 4.56 -1.86 9.84
N ARG A 61 4.21 -0.76 9.17
CA ARG A 61 4.30 -0.67 7.72
C ARG A 61 5.73 -0.77 7.21
N LEU A 62 6.69 -0.09 7.87
CA LEU A 62 8.11 -0.25 7.54
C LEU A 62 8.55 -1.72 7.67
N VAL A 63 8.17 -2.39 8.75
CA VAL A 63 8.45 -3.82 8.97
C VAL A 63 7.82 -4.69 7.86
N SER A 64 6.58 -4.39 7.46
CA SER A 64 5.90 -5.09 6.35
C SER A 64 6.66 -4.92 5.03
N ASN A 65 7.12 -3.70 4.73
CA ASN A 65 7.89 -3.42 3.51
C ASN A 65 9.27 -4.11 3.52
N LEU A 66 9.97 -4.11 4.67
CA LEU A 66 11.24 -4.83 4.83
C LEU A 66 11.05 -6.34 4.62
N SER A 67 9.98 -6.91 5.18
CA SER A 67 9.65 -8.34 5.01
C SER A 67 9.34 -8.72 3.56
N ALA A 68 8.86 -7.77 2.76
CA ALA A 68 8.56 -7.99 1.34
C ALA A 68 9.78 -7.75 0.41
N ALA A 69 10.90 -7.24 0.94
CA ALA A 69 12.08 -6.93 0.13
C ALA A 69 12.62 -8.11 -0.70
N PRO A 70 12.61 -9.39 -0.23
CA PRO A 70 13.03 -10.52 -1.04
C PRO A 70 12.25 -10.69 -2.35
N MET A 71 10.98 -10.21 -2.39
CA MET A 71 10.17 -10.26 -3.60
C MET A 71 10.85 -9.52 -4.78
N LEU A 72 11.68 -8.51 -4.51
CA LEU A 72 12.38 -7.75 -5.55
C LEU A 72 13.41 -8.58 -6.34
N LEU A 73 13.85 -9.70 -5.77
CA LEU A 73 14.79 -10.64 -6.40
C LEU A 73 14.10 -11.85 -7.05
N GLN A 74 12.81 -12.06 -6.77
CA GLN A 74 12.06 -13.17 -7.36
C GLN A 74 11.88 -12.94 -8.86
N THR A 75 12.13 -13.96 -9.66
CA THR A 75 11.90 -13.93 -11.11
C THR A 75 10.71 -14.81 -11.53
N GLU A 76 10.33 -15.74 -10.66
CA GLU A 76 9.23 -16.68 -10.94
C GLU A 76 7.87 -15.97 -10.99
N PRO A 77 6.97 -16.43 -11.87
CA PRO A 77 5.58 -15.99 -11.89
C PRO A 77 4.86 -16.35 -10.58
N PHE A 78 3.90 -15.54 -10.19
CA PHE A 78 3.10 -15.81 -9.00
C PHE A 78 2.04 -16.90 -9.26
N LEU A 79 1.74 -17.69 -8.25
CA LEU A 79 0.57 -18.56 -8.25
C LEU A 79 -0.68 -17.70 -8.17
N THR A 80 -1.56 -17.82 -9.16
CA THR A 80 -2.74 -16.96 -9.30
C THR A 80 -4.03 -17.76 -9.12
N ALA A 81 -5.09 -17.06 -8.70
CA ALA A 81 -6.46 -17.57 -8.64
C ALA A 81 -7.42 -16.55 -9.30
N ASN A 82 -8.58 -17.01 -9.78
CA ASN A 82 -9.58 -16.11 -10.32
C ASN A 82 -10.17 -15.22 -9.22
N VAL A 83 -10.10 -13.93 -9.40
CA VAL A 83 -10.65 -12.90 -8.49
C VAL A 83 -11.60 -12.01 -9.27
N GLU A 84 -12.77 -11.71 -8.70
CA GLU A 84 -13.70 -10.73 -9.25
C GLU A 84 -13.18 -9.33 -8.97
N MET A 85 -12.58 -8.72 -9.99
CA MET A 85 -11.77 -7.50 -9.85
C MET A 85 -12.59 -6.27 -9.50
N VAL A 86 -13.81 -6.15 -10.03
CA VAL A 86 -14.64 -4.95 -9.81
C VAL A 86 -15.07 -4.86 -8.36
N GLU A 87 -15.72 -5.91 -7.85
CA GLU A 87 -16.18 -5.98 -6.47
C GLU A 87 -15.02 -5.88 -5.46
N TRP A 88 -13.92 -6.57 -5.75
CA TRP A 88 -12.75 -6.55 -4.90
C TRP A 88 -12.12 -5.15 -4.79
N LEU A 89 -11.90 -4.45 -5.92
CA LEU A 89 -11.32 -3.10 -5.92
C LEU A 89 -12.27 -2.08 -5.30
N GLU A 90 -13.56 -2.17 -5.60
CA GLU A 90 -14.57 -1.32 -4.96
C GLU A 90 -14.56 -1.50 -3.44
N GLY A 91 -14.40 -2.74 -2.96
CA GLY A 91 -14.25 -3.06 -1.54
C GLY A 91 -13.03 -2.41 -0.90
N LEU A 92 -11.86 -2.41 -1.56
CA LEU A 92 -10.65 -1.74 -1.07
C LEU A 92 -10.84 -0.21 -1.02
N VAL A 93 -11.40 0.37 -2.07
CA VAL A 93 -11.66 1.81 -2.12
C VAL A 93 -12.65 2.22 -1.02
N ARG A 94 -13.72 1.45 -0.80
CA ARG A 94 -14.69 1.71 0.26
C ARG A 94 -14.05 1.70 1.66
N GLN A 95 -13.06 0.84 1.89
CA GLN A 95 -12.30 0.83 3.15
C GLN A 95 -11.40 2.07 3.29
N ALA A 96 -10.86 2.60 2.19
CA ALA A 96 -10.00 3.78 2.21
C ALA A 96 -10.79 5.10 2.35
N GLN A 97 -12.04 5.17 1.87
CA GLN A 97 -12.84 6.40 1.82
C GLN A 97 -12.95 7.14 3.15
N PRO A 98 -13.41 6.52 4.25
CA PRO A 98 -13.56 7.24 5.52
C PRO A 98 -12.24 7.78 6.05
N LEU A 99 -11.14 7.07 5.85
CA LEU A 99 -9.81 7.49 6.27
C LEU A 99 -9.27 8.64 5.40
N ALA A 100 -9.56 8.64 4.10
CA ALA A 100 -9.21 9.72 3.18
C ALA A 100 -10.01 11.01 3.47
N GLU A 101 -11.28 10.86 3.85
CA GLU A 101 -12.13 11.98 4.28
C GLU A 101 -11.56 12.70 5.51
N GLU A 102 -10.99 11.97 6.47
CA GLU A 102 -10.27 12.57 7.61
C GLU A 102 -9.05 13.41 7.16
N ALA A 103 -8.42 13.07 6.05
CA ALA A 103 -7.39 13.88 5.42
C ALA A 103 -7.95 15.02 4.53
N GLY A 104 -9.26 15.06 4.34
CA GLY A 104 -9.95 16.00 3.46
C GLY A 104 -9.75 15.71 1.98
N ILE A 105 -9.57 14.43 1.61
CA ILE A 105 -9.33 13.96 0.24
C ILE A 105 -10.48 13.05 -0.17
N THR A 106 -10.99 13.22 -1.38
CA THR A 106 -12.02 12.35 -1.96
C THR A 106 -11.36 11.17 -2.67
N VAL A 107 -11.79 9.95 -2.37
CA VAL A 107 -11.36 8.73 -3.08
C VAL A 107 -12.57 8.09 -3.73
N GLU A 108 -12.48 7.77 -5.01
CA GLU A 108 -13.59 7.16 -5.75
C GLU A 108 -13.12 6.00 -6.63
N PHE A 109 -14.01 5.03 -6.84
CA PHE A 109 -13.82 3.93 -7.78
C PHE A 109 -14.71 4.11 -9.00
N THR A 110 -14.14 3.87 -10.18
CA THR A 110 -14.87 3.93 -11.46
C THR A 110 -14.54 2.74 -12.33
N SER A 111 -15.55 2.13 -12.95
CA SER A 111 -15.35 1.07 -13.92
C SER A 111 -16.52 1.03 -14.90
N PRO A 112 -16.28 0.87 -16.21
CA PRO A 112 -17.33 0.56 -17.19
C PRO A 112 -17.78 -0.90 -17.10
N LEU A 113 -17.07 -1.73 -16.31
CA LEU A 113 -17.36 -3.15 -16.14
C LEU A 113 -18.25 -3.34 -14.92
N SER A 114 -19.32 -4.12 -15.05
CA SER A 114 -20.16 -4.52 -13.92
C SER A 114 -19.54 -5.67 -13.13
N ARG A 115 -18.88 -6.60 -13.82
CA ARG A 115 -18.17 -7.76 -13.26
C ARG A 115 -17.05 -8.18 -14.21
N HIS A 116 -15.89 -8.52 -13.66
CA HIS A 116 -14.79 -9.06 -14.46
C HIS A 116 -13.81 -9.84 -13.60
N SER A 117 -13.66 -11.12 -13.87
CA SER A 117 -12.71 -11.98 -13.12
C SER A 117 -11.40 -12.10 -13.88
N VAL A 118 -10.28 -12.02 -13.14
CA VAL A 118 -8.92 -12.18 -13.67
C VAL A 118 -8.11 -13.09 -12.75
N ALA A 119 -7.21 -13.89 -13.30
CA ALA A 119 -6.29 -14.70 -12.53
C ALA A 119 -5.17 -13.83 -11.95
N ILE A 120 -5.21 -13.60 -10.64
CA ILE A 120 -4.23 -12.78 -9.89
C ILE A 120 -3.80 -13.48 -8.60
N HIS A 121 -2.65 -13.09 -8.04
CA HIS A 121 -2.28 -13.36 -6.66
C HIS A 121 -2.85 -12.23 -5.79
N LYS A 122 -3.97 -12.50 -5.12
CA LYS A 122 -4.79 -11.48 -4.42
C LYS A 122 -3.98 -10.64 -3.44
N GLU A 123 -3.20 -11.28 -2.55
CA GLU A 123 -2.43 -10.57 -1.52
C GLU A 123 -1.36 -9.62 -2.10
N HIS A 124 -0.67 -10.06 -3.17
CA HIS A 124 0.31 -9.19 -3.83
C HIS A 124 -0.37 -8.01 -4.53
N MET A 125 -1.49 -8.25 -5.21
CA MET A 125 -2.25 -7.18 -5.85
C MET A 125 -2.86 -6.23 -4.81
N GLU A 126 -3.30 -6.72 -3.66
CA GLU A 126 -3.78 -5.89 -2.55
C GLU A 126 -2.67 -4.97 -2.03
N ARG A 127 -1.47 -5.52 -1.80
CA ARG A 127 -0.28 -4.72 -1.46
C ARG A 127 0.03 -3.64 -2.51
N LEU A 128 -0.09 -3.97 -3.79
CA LEU A 128 0.11 -3.02 -4.89
C LEU A 128 -0.91 -1.88 -4.79
N VAL A 129 -2.19 -2.20 -4.67
CA VAL A 129 -3.27 -1.19 -4.58
C VAL A 129 -3.06 -0.28 -3.37
N TRP A 130 -2.77 -0.84 -2.18
CA TRP A 130 -2.51 -0.05 -0.98
C TRP A 130 -1.27 0.84 -1.10
N ASN A 131 -0.20 0.37 -1.73
CA ASN A 131 0.98 1.20 -1.98
C ASN A 131 0.67 2.37 -2.91
N LEU A 132 -0.11 2.15 -3.98
CA LEU A 132 -0.52 3.22 -4.90
C LEU A 132 -1.46 4.22 -4.21
N LEU A 133 -2.48 3.75 -3.49
CA LEU A 133 -3.40 4.60 -2.73
C LEU A 133 -2.68 5.43 -1.67
N SER A 134 -1.75 4.82 -0.93
CA SER A 134 -0.97 5.54 0.06
C SER A 134 -0.10 6.63 -0.54
N ASN A 135 0.54 6.38 -1.69
CA ASN A 135 1.31 7.40 -2.39
C ASN A 135 0.38 8.53 -2.87
N ALA A 136 -0.75 8.19 -3.48
CA ALA A 136 -1.72 9.17 -3.92
C ALA A 136 -2.23 10.05 -2.77
N LEU A 137 -2.64 9.46 -1.63
CA LEU A 137 -3.07 10.20 -0.44
C LEU A 137 -1.98 11.10 0.13
N LYS A 138 -0.73 10.64 0.17
CA LYS A 138 0.39 11.35 0.73
C LYS A 138 0.74 12.63 -0.02
N PHE A 139 0.59 12.60 -1.34
CA PHE A 139 1.00 13.70 -2.22
C PHE A 139 -0.16 14.55 -2.74
N THR A 140 -1.40 14.17 -2.40
CA THR A 140 -2.59 14.96 -2.71
C THR A 140 -2.89 15.95 -1.57
N PRO A 141 -3.02 17.24 -1.84
CA PRO A 141 -3.39 18.21 -0.83
C PRO A 141 -4.86 18.07 -0.42
N LYS A 142 -5.21 18.61 0.74
CA LYS A 142 -6.60 18.71 1.20
C LYS A 142 -7.49 19.37 0.14
N GLY A 143 -8.67 18.81 -0.09
CA GLY A 143 -9.59 19.19 -1.15
C GLY A 143 -9.31 18.51 -2.50
N GLY A 144 -8.22 17.72 -2.60
CA GLY A 144 -7.90 16.96 -3.81
C GLY A 144 -8.72 15.68 -3.95
N ARG A 145 -8.47 14.98 -5.07
CA ARG A 145 -9.21 13.77 -5.47
C ARG A 145 -8.25 12.68 -5.90
N ILE A 146 -8.62 11.45 -5.59
CA ILE A 146 -7.97 10.22 -6.07
C ILE A 146 -9.03 9.37 -6.75
N THR A 147 -8.75 8.92 -7.96
CA THR A 147 -9.63 8.03 -8.71
C THR A 147 -8.92 6.71 -8.95
N VAL A 148 -9.53 5.63 -8.49
CA VAL A 148 -9.14 4.26 -8.84
C VAL A 148 -10.05 3.81 -9.98
N SER A 149 -9.49 3.38 -11.10
CA SER A 149 -10.29 2.93 -12.23
C SER A 149 -9.86 1.57 -12.75
N LEU A 150 -10.81 0.80 -13.27
CA LEU A 150 -10.58 -0.50 -13.87
C LEU A 150 -11.25 -0.57 -15.23
N ARG A 151 -10.50 -0.88 -16.29
CA ARG A 151 -11.03 -1.01 -17.66
C ARG A 151 -10.32 -2.09 -18.45
N LEU A 152 -10.99 -2.58 -19.50
CA LEU A 152 -10.39 -3.46 -20.49
C LEU A 152 -9.74 -2.65 -21.62
N SER A 153 -8.60 -3.12 -22.11
CA SER A 153 -7.92 -2.60 -23.29
C SER A 153 -7.33 -3.78 -24.09
N GLY A 154 -8.06 -4.19 -25.12
CA GLY A 154 -7.69 -5.38 -25.90
C GLY A 154 -7.68 -6.65 -25.04
N LYS A 155 -6.51 -7.29 -24.91
CA LYS A 155 -6.30 -8.51 -24.09
C LYS A 155 -5.68 -8.19 -22.72
N GLN A 156 -5.81 -6.97 -22.25
CA GLN A 156 -5.29 -6.52 -20.97
C GLN A 156 -6.38 -5.86 -20.16
N ILE A 157 -6.29 -6.03 -18.85
CA ILE A 157 -7.02 -5.23 -17.88
C ILE A 157 -6.09 -4.13 -17.38
N LEU A 158 -6.60 -2.90 -17.31
CA LEU A 158 -5.86 -1.74 -16.84
C LEU A 158 -6.46 -1.28 -15.51
N LEU A 159 -5.64 -1.30 -14.48
CA LEU A 159 -5.91 -0.70 -13.17
C LEU A 159 -5.16 0.62 -13.12
N GLU A 160 -5.86 1.71 -12.90
CA GLU A 160 -5.27 3.06 -12.81
C GLU A 160 -5.57 3.66 -11.44
N VAL A 161 -4.57 4.29 -10.84
CA VAL A 161 -4.71 5.16 -9.67
C VAL A 161 -4.22 6.54 -10.08
N ALA A 162 -5.15 7.49 -10.15
CA ALA A 162 -4.89 8.87 -10.54
C ALA A 162 -5.15 9.81 -9.37
N ASP A 163 -4.23 10.73 -9.11
CA ASP A 163 -4.34 11.76 -8.08
C ASP A 163 -4.24 13.17 -8.67
N THR A 164 -4.79 14.16 -7.97
CA THR A 164 -4.68 15.58 -8.29
C THR A 164 -3.62 16.28 -7.43
N GLY A 165 -2.57 15.56 -7.08
CA GLY A 165 -1.52 16.00 -6.18
C GLY A 165 -0.48 16.92 -6.80
N CYS A 166 0.65 17.08 -6.10
CA CYS A 166 1.75 17.94 -6.54
C CYS A 166 2.46 17.45 -7.82
N GLY A 167 2.23 16.19 -8.22
CA GLY A 167 2.96 15.58 -9.33
C GLY A 167 4.41 15.29 -9.00
N ILE A 168 5.16 14.82 -9.99
CA ILE A 168 6.56 14.37 -9.88
C ILE A 168 7.37 15.06 -10.98
N SER A 169 8.51 15.66 -10.62
CA SER A 169 9.43 16.25 -11.61
C SER A 169 9.99 15.19 -12.55
N LYS A 170 10.41 15.60 -13.75
CA LYS A 170 10.93 14.66 -14.76
C LYS A 170 12.15 13.89 -14.28
N GLU A 171 13.04 14.55 -13.54
CA GLU A 171 14.27 13.97 -13.01
C GLU A 171 13.96 12.85 -11.99
N LEU A 172 12.92 13.03 -11.17
CA LEU A 172 12.49 12.04 -10.20
C LEU A 172 11.71 10.88 -10.86
N GLN A 173 10.97 11.13 -11.94
CA GLN A 173 10.22 10.07 -12.64
C GLN A 173 11.14 8.96 -13.17
N GLU A 174 12.36 9.29 -13.57
CA GLU A 174 13.33 8.30 -14.07
C GLU A 174 13.81 7.33 -12.98
N THR A 175 13.74 7.72 -11.71
CA THR A 175 14.33 6.95 -10.60
C THR A 175 13.31 6.45 -9.57
N VAL A 176 12.02 6.79 -9.68
CA VAL A 176 11.02 6.46 -8.66
C VAL A 176 10.86 4.95 -8.42
N PHE A 177 11.11 4.12 -9.42
CA PHE A 177 11.03 2.65 -9.32
C PHE A 177 12.31 1.99 -8.83
N ASP A 178 13.43 2.72 -8.77
CA ASP A 178 14.76 2.21 -8.39
C ASP A 178 15.37 2.99 -7.23
N ARG A 179 14.59 3.84 -6.59
CA ARG A 179 15.02 4.80 -5.57
C ARG A 179 15.73 4.15 -4.37
N TYR A 180 15.32 2.95 -3.98
CA TYR A 180 15.97 2.18 -2.91
C TYR A 180 17.44 1.81 -3.21
N LEU A 181 17.86 1.87 -4.50
CA LEU A 181 19.23 1.65 -4.93
C LEU A 181 20.09 2.93 -4.90
N HIS A 182 19.47 4.09 -4.66
CA HIS A 182 20.12 5.40 -4.73
C HIS A 182 19.88 6.21 -3.46
N PRO A 183 20.35 5.73 -2.27
CA PRO A 183 20.14 6.42 -1.00
C PRO A 183 20.75 7.83 -0.99
N GLU A 184 21.79 8.10 -1.78
CA GLU A 184 22.41 9.41 -1.93
C GLU A 184 21.51 10.46 -2.59
N ARG A 185 20.46 10.04 -3.30
CA ARG A 185 19.46 10.92 -3.95
C ARG A 185 18.20 11.12 -3.08
N MET A 186 18.24 10.71 -1.82
CA MET A 186 17.09 10.73 -0.91
C MET A 186 17.05 12.00 -0.03
N ASP A 187 17.53 13.13 -0.48
CA ASP A 187 17.47 14.38 0.29
C ASP A 187 16.42 15.35 -0.31
N PRO A 188 15.42 15.83 0.47
CA PRO A 188 15.09 15.38 1.83
C PRO A 188 14.49 13.96 1.81
N LEU A 189 14.80 13.17 2.83
CA LEU A 189 14.24 11.82 3.03
C LEU A 189 12.71 11.88 2.94
N PRO A 190 12.10 11.46 1.83
CA PRO A 190 10.65 11.37 1.80
C PRO A 190 10.27 10.18 2.67
N HIS A 191 9.21 10.33 3.40
CA HIS A 191 8.69 9.37 4.34
C HIS A 191 8.66 7.95 3.75
N GLY A 192 9.54 7.05 4.22
CA GLY A 192 9.59 5.65 3.84
C GLY A 192 10.89 5.21 3.15
N LEU A 193 11.07 3.89 3.01
CA LEU A 193 12.28 3.22 2.50
C LEU A 193 12.40 3.24 0.96
N GLY A 194 11.48 3.85 0.23
CA GLY A 194 11.47 3.84 -1.23
C GLY A 194 11.15 2.47 -1.86
N LEU A 195 10.66 1.50 -1.08
CA LEU A 195 10.36 0.14 -1.56
C LEU A 195 8.96 -0.01 -2.19
N GLY A 196 8.04 0.91 -1.96
CA GLY A 196 6.63 0.76 -2.39
C GLY A 196 6.47 0.62 -3.91
N LEU A 197 6.97 1.57 -4.69
CA LEU A 197 6.87 1.53 -6.16
C LEU A 197 7.72 0.40 -6.80
N PRO A 198 8.96 0.12 -6.36
CA PRO A 198 9.69 -1.08 -6.78
C PRO A 198 8.90 -2.37 -6.57
N LEU A 199 8.26 -2.55 -5.40
CA LEU A 199 7.40 -3.70 -5.13
C LEU A 199 6.18 -3.73 -6.06
N CYS A 200 5.55 -2.59 -6.33
CA CYS A 200 4.44 -2.50 -7.30
C CYS A 200 4.89 -2.96 -8.69
N ARG A 201 6.06 -2.52 -9.15
CA ARG A 201 6.64 -2.95 -10.43
C ARG A 201 6.84 -4.46 -10.45
N ARG A 202 7.50 -5.01 -9.44
CA ARG A 202 7.75 -6.46 -9.34
C ARG A 202 6.45 -7.27 -9.30
N ILE A 203 5.43 -6.77 -8.59
CA ILE A 203 4.11 -7.42 -8.53
C ILE A 203 3.46 -7.42 -9.92
N ALA A 204 3.46 -6.31 -10.64
CA ALA A 204 2.92 -6.24 -12.00
C ALA A 204 3.63 -7.23 -12.95
N GLU A 205 4.97 -7.23 -12.94
CA GLU A 205 5.82 -8.13 -13.75
C GLU A 205 5.57 -9.61 -13.41
N GLY A 206 5.41 -9.95 -12.12
CA GLY A 206 5.12 -11.31 -11.66
C GLY A 206 3.75 -11.85 -12.11
N HIS A 207 2.85 -10.96 -12.50
CA HIS A 207 1.58 -11.28 -13.15
C HIS A 207 1.67 -11.27 -14.69
N GLY A 208 2.87 -11.07 -15.25
CA GLY A 208 3.09 -10.93 -16.70
C GLY A 208 2.59 -9.60 -17.25
N GLY A 209 2.46 -8.60 -16.41
CA GLY A 209 2.01 -7.25 -16.72
C GLY A 209 3.12 -6.22 -16.64
N GLN A 210 2.73 -4.96 -16.65
CA GLN A 210 3.64 -3.81 -16.58
C GLN A 210 3.03 -2.70 -15.73
N ILE A 211 3.88 -1.81 -15.22
CA ILE A 211 3.47 -0.58 -14.55
C ILE A 211 4.02 0.64 -15.29
N LEU A 212 3.18 1.63 -15.50
CA LEU A 212 3.50 2.90 -16.16
C LEU A 212 3.14 4.04 -15.22
N LEU A 213 4.02 5.03 -15.11
CA LEU A 213 3.79 6.25 -14.36
C LEU A 213 3.76 7.43 -15.34
N GLN A 214 2.70 8.22 -15.25
CA GLN A 214 2.53 9.49 -15.96
C GLN A 214 2.31 10.59 -14.93
N SER A 215 3.16 11.58 -14.91
CA SER A 215 3.05 12.67 -13.96
C SER A 215 3.49 13.99 -14.59
N ARG A 216 2.89 15.06 -14.09
CA ARG A 216 3.29 16.42 -14.41
C ARG A 216 3.25 17.24 -13.12
N GLU A 217 4.34 17.92 -12.82
CA GLU A 217 4.45 18.78 -11.66
C GLU A 217 3.31 19.79 -11.61
N GLY A 218 2.66 19.90 -10.45
CA GLY A 218 1.46 20.72 -10.22
C GLY A 218 0.16 20.20 -10.85
N LYS A 219 0.15 18.99 -11.45
CA LYS A 219 -1.03 18.42 -12.15
C LYS A 219 -1.46 17.05 -11.64
N GLY A 220 -0.68 16.47 -10.73
CA GLY A 220 -0.94 15.14 -10.19
C GLY A 220 -0.18 14.03 -10.91
N THR A 221 -0.49 12.80 -10.51
CA THR A 221 0.15 11.58 -11.00
C THR A 221 -0.90 10.54 -11.35
N THR A 222 -0.67 9.79 -12.42
CA THR A 222 -1.43 8.61 -12.79
C THR A 222 -0.49 7.44 -12.89
N VAL A 223 -0.76 6.39 -12.12
CA VAL A 223 -0.05 5.12 -12.19
C VAL A 223 -0.99 4.08 -12.79
N THR A 224 -0.59 3.51 -13.93
CA THR A 224 -1.36 2.49 -14.66
C THR A 224 -0.64 1.14 -14.54
N VAL A 225 -1.35 0.14 -14.07
CA VAL A 225 -0.92 -1.27 -14.05
C VAL A 225 -1.70 -2.02 -15.10
N SER A 226 -0.99 -2.58 -16.09
CA SER A 226 -1.58 -3.44 -17.10
C SER A 226 -1.32 -4.90 -16.74
N LEU A 227 -2.37 -5.72 -16.76
CA LEU A 227 -2.28 -7.16 -16.50
C LEU A 227 -2.89 -7.93 -17.68
N PRO A 228 -2.39 -9.11 -18.03
CA PRO A 228 -3.05 -9.98 -19.00
C PRO A 228 -4.45 -10.34 -18.53
N ASP A 229 -5.46 -10.18 -19.41
CA ASP A 229 -6.81 -10.64 -19.15
C ASP A 229 -6.89 -12.15 -19.31
N LYS A 230 -6.44 -12.88 -18.27
CA LYS A 230 -6.41 -14.33 -18.22
C LYS A 230 -7.28 -14.85 -17.09
N LYS A 231 -7.90 -16.02 -17.31
CA LYS A 231 -8.66 -16.76 -16.31
C LYS A 231 -8.20 -18.20 -16.27
N HIS A 232 -8.22 -18.81 -15.09
CA HIS A 232 -8.09 -20.24 -14.96
C HIS A 232 -9.43 -20.91 -15.32
N GLN A 233 -9.37 -21.97 -16.11
CA GLN A 233 -10.57 -22.72 -16.51
C GLN A 233 -11.15 -23.55 -15.37
N THR A 234 -10.34 -23.90 -14.37
CA THR A 234 -10.76 -24.68 -13.21
C THR A 234 -11.08 -23.75 -12.06
N LEU A 235 -12.27 -23.90 -11.48
CA LEU A 235 -12.66 -23.26 -10.22
C LEU A 235 -11.85 -23.89 -9.07
N VAL A 236 -10.62 -23.52 -8.90
CA VAL A 236 -9.90 -23.77 -7.66
C VAL A 236 -10.26 -22.60 -6.73
N LEU A 237 -11.38 -22.77 -6.02
CA LEU A 237 -11.71 -21.98 -4.85
C LEU A 237 -10.73 -22.35 -3.73
N ARG A 238 -9.50 -21.88 -3.81
CA ARG A 238 -8.65 -21.69 -2.65
C ARG A 238 -8.78 -20.23 -2.28
N ASP A 239 -9.65 -19.99 -1.32
CA ASP A 239 -9.52 -18.80 -0.49
C ASP A 239 -8.23 -19.03 0.32
N PRO A 240 -7.10 -18.38 0.00
CA PRO A 240 -5.94 -18.47 0.86
C PRO A 240 -6.42 -17.87 2.18
N ALA A 241 -6.31 -18.66 3.25
CA ALA A 241 -6.66 -18.21 4.59
C ALA A 241 -5.99 -16.86 4.81
N SER A 242 -6.77 -15.80 4.77
CA SER A 242 -6.31 -14.47 5.11
C SER A 242 -5.89 -14.57 6.57
N PHE A 243 -4.59 -14.48 6.85
CA PHE A 243 -4.08 -14.34 8.20
C PHE A 243 -4.56 -12.97 8.71
N HIS A 244 -5.80 -12.93 9.18
CA HIS A 244 -6.28 -11.86 10.01
C HIS A 244 -5.49 -11.94 11.31
N TYR A 245 -4.62 -10.96 11.52
CA TYR A 245 -3.94 -10.77 12.79
C TYR A 245 -5.03 -10.46 13.83
N ALA A 246 -5.47 -11.51 14.55
CA ALA A 246 -6.47 -11.39 15.61
C ALA A 246 -5.85 -10.59 16.77
N GLY A 247 -6.25 -9.35 16.95
CA GLY A 247 -5.76 -8.50 18.04
C GLY A 247 -6.09 -7.01 17.94
N GLY A 248 -7.20 -6.61 17.34
CA GLY A 248 -7.57 -5.18 17.24
C GLY A 248 -6.67 -4.37 16.28
N PHE A 249 -5.98 -5.06 15.37
CA PHE A 249 -5.10 -4.46 14.38
C PHE A 249 -5.88 -4.23 13.08
N GLN A 250 -5.94 -2.99 12.64
CA GLN A 250 -6.60 -2.64 11.38
C GLN A 250 -5.58 -2.56 10.23
N PRO A 251 -5.60 -3.51 9.28
CA PRO A 251 -4.64 -3.55 8.16
C PRO A 251 -4.65 -2.27 7.31
N VAL A 252 -5.82 -1.70 7.08
CA VAL A 252 -5.98 -0.48 6.26
C VAL A 252 -5.29 0.73 6.90
N LEU A 253 -5.41 0.88 8.24
CA LEU A 253 -4.67 1.93 8.98
C LEU A 253 -3.16 1.76 8.85
N MET A 254 -2.66 0.51 8.85
CA MET A 254 -1.24 0.25 8.62
C MET A 254 -0.82 0.66 7.22
N GLU A 255 -1.55 0.21 6.21
CA GLU A 255 -1.20 0.46 4.81
C GLU A 255 -1.26 1.94 4.43
N LEU A 256 -2.13 2.73 5.06
CA LEU A 256 -2.29 4.16 4.81
C LEU A 256 -1.60 5.06 5.84
N SER A 257 -0.92 4.48 6.85
CA SER A 257 -0.39 5.20 8.02
C SER A 257 0.54 6.36 7.70
N ASP A 258 1.31 6.29 6.61
CA ASP A 258 2.24 7.36 6.19
C ASP A 258 1.52 8.59 5.62
N ALA A 259 0.30 8.41 5.14
CA ALA A 259 -0.47 9.43 4.44
C ALA A 259 -1.55 10.08 5.31
N LEU A 260 -2.01 9.39 6.35
CA LEU A 260 -3.13 9.83 7.18
C LEU A 260 -2.69 10.80 8.29
N PRO A 261 -3.53 11.80 8.64
CA PRO A 261 -3.33 12.62 9.83
C PRO A 261 -3.53 11.79 11.11
N TYR A 262 -2.97 12.25 12.24
CA TYR A 262 -3.11 11.55 13.52
C TYR A 262 -4.59 11.37 13.95
N GLY A 263 -5.49 12.24 13.50
CA GLY A 263 -6.93 12.15 13.80
C GLY A 263 -7.57 10.85 13.34
N ALA A 264 -7.07 10.24 12.26
CA ALA A 264 -7.54 8.95 11.76
C ALA A 264 -7.22 7.75 12.70
N PHE A 265 -6.31 7.97 13.67
CA PHE A 265 -5.87 6.93 14.63
C PHE A 265 -6.49 7.09 16.01
N ARG A 266 -7.58 7.83 16.12
CA ARG A 266 -8.33 7.93 17.38
C ARG A 266 -9.00 6.60 17.72
N PRO A 267 -9.19 6.27 19.02
CA PRO A 267 -9.77 5.01 19.46
C PRO A 267 -11.09 4.64 18.74
N ARG A 268 -11.96 5.60 18.50
CA ARG A 268 -13.24 5.42 17.78
C ARG A 268 -13.11 4.89 16.34
N HIS A 269 -11.92 4.97 15.73
CA HIS A 269 -11.66 4.44 14.40
C HIS A 269 -10.85 3.13 14.42
N ILE A 270 -10.41 2.69 15.60
CA ILE A 270 -9.61 1.48 15.78
C ILE A 270 -10.48 0.30 16.23
N ASP A 271 -11.63 0.57 16.89
CA ASP A 271 -12.51 -0.44 17.48
C ASP A 271 -13.65 -0.89 16.54
N ASP A 272 -13.85 -0.26 15.37
CA ASP A 272 -14.78 -0.64 14.31
C ASP A 272 -14.08 -1.53 13.24
#